data_941c93b7f345ee227aa724ce34d69d45
#
_entry.id   941c93b7f345ee227aa724ce34d69d45
#
_cell.length_a   1.000
_cell.length_b   1.000
_cell.length_c   1.000
_cell.angle_alpha   90.00
_cell.angle_beta   90.00
_cell.angle_gamma   90.00
#
_symmetry.space_group_name_H-M   'P 1'
#
loop_
_entity.id
_entity.type
_entity.pdbx_description
1 polymer ?
#
loop_
_entity_poly.entity_id
_entity_poly.type
_entity_poly.pdbx_seq_one_letter_code
_entity_poly.pdbx_strand_id
1 'polypeptide(L)'
;MVKCIEKSKRLSIVKERYYFSMETHLLKRIDTAVCGKGCRMWLGDIDGDGRMEIVMVQPDGGFDDRFYPHSVQCATAFDLEGELLWRIGTPDPEVTGSGSDIPAQIYDIDNDGSNEFICCMKDGLYIFNGRTGKLKSKHPLPDEHAHDCIVIADLEGRGYPQNIILKDRYHKLWALDTNFKVMWTFDGNIGHYPWPYDLDGDGRDELIAGYNVLSGDGDVLWRIDMEDHADCIWVADLDQDPADGPNVIVGGADTTAYTWDGKLIWRYTDTVESQNIAPGNFRPNEKGTEIGGLDRIVRTGENGKDGVFLINYKAETLFKEDRKIPGWSSIATTIHNFDGTGCDHLLVYKRGGMPSAIYDGYMNKVFEFPFEGQVMWTDLIGDGKPQVLIYDDEKIEIYSANRVDLSKPVVPYTRPQPKRLYNWTRYWGSEMAPDQYAVNYITGDFTSNDIKKWADEYVRNSKDDKLITRSDFIVLLVNSLKLRAYGRNPFKDVLPRDYFCSAAVTAAKLGIVDGEMLRPHDIVTGEEASEMLKKAGKNGMECGIGKLLKKTAAKIMSEINL
;
A
#
# COMPACT_ATOMS: atom_id res chain seq x y z
N MET A 1 40.35 -66.86 -3.95
CA MET A 1 40.52 -65.62 -4.76
C MET A 1 39.13 -65.16 -5.16
N VAL A 2 38.51 -64.35 -4.30
CA VAL A 2 37.12 -63.89 -4.45
C VAL A 2 37.17 -62.43 -4.88
N LYS A 3 36.63 -62.08 -6.04
CA LYS A 3 36.48 -60.72 -6.54
C LYS A 3 35.20 -60.14 -5.96
N CYS A 4 35.31 -59.12 -5.10
CA CYS A 4 34.25 -58.21 -4.74
C CYS A 4 33.90 -57.32 -5.93
N ILE A 5 32.63 -57.34 -6.34
CA ILE A 5 32.04 -56.37 -7.26
C ILE A 5 31.22 -55.42 -6.41
N GLU A 6 31.75 -54.21 -6.23
CA GLU A 6 30.99 -53.09 -5.68
C GLU A 6 30.03 -52.55 -6.75
N LYS A 7 28.71 -52.72 -6.53
CA LYS A 7 27.68 -51.99 -7.26
C LYS A 7 27.41 -50.69 -6.52
N SER A 8 27.90 -49.58 -7.02
CA SER A 8 27.45 -48.27 -6.59
C SER A 8 26.01 -48.03 -7.06
N LYS A 9 25.07 -48.15 -6.15
CA LYS A 9 23.71 -47.63 -6.35
C LYS A 9 23.76 -46.11 -6.21
N ARG A 10 23.71 -45.40 -7.30
CA ARG A 10 23.28 -43.98 -7.29
C ARG A 10 21.83 -43.95 -6.84
N LEU A 11 21.59 -43.52 -5.62
CA LEU A 11 20.27 -43.08 -5.18
C LEU A 11 19.98 -41.78 -5.91
N SER A 12 19.14 -41.85 -6.92
CA SER A 12 18.42 -40.67 -7.43
C SER A 12 17.38 -40.33 -6.37
N ILE A 13 17.67 -39.31 -5.58
CA ILE A 13 16.64 -38.67 -4.75
C ILE A 13 15.73 -37.90 -5.73
N VAL A 14 14.66 -38.53 -6.15
CA VAL A 14 13.52 -37.83 -6.73
C VAL A 14 12.92 -37.04 -5.58
N LYS A 15 13.21 -35.73 -5.52
CA LYS A 15 12.46 -34.81 -4.68
C LYS A 15 11.04 -34.83 -5.23
N GLU A 16 10.16 -35.63 -4.62
CA GLU A 16 8.72 -35.40 -4.74
C GLU A 16 8.47 -33.99 -4.22
N ARG A 17 8.21 -33.06 -5.13
CA ARG A 17 7.66 -31.75 -4.77
C ARG A 17 6.24 -32.01 -4.29
N TYR A 18 6.04 -32.01 -2.99
CA TYR A 18 4.70 -31.91 -2.42
C TYR A 18 4.17 -30.51 -2.80
N TYR A 19 3.35 -30.46 -3.82
CA TYR A 19 2.53 -29.29 -4.09
C TYR A 19 1.46 -29.25 -2.99
N PHE A 20 1.71 -28.45 -1.97
CA PHE A 20 0.63 -28.02 -1.10
C PHE A 20 -0.17 -26.98 -1.90
N SER A 21 -1.21 -27.44 -2.61
CA SER A 21 -2.20 -26.49 -3.10
C SER A 21 -2.95 -25.95 -1.89
N MET A 22 -2.88 -24.64 -1.69
CA MET A 22 -3.68 -23.97 -0.69
C MET A 22 -5.16 -24.13 -1.05
N GLU A 23 -5.99 -24.51 -0.07
CA GLU A 23 -7.43 -24.51 -0.29
C GLU A 23 -7.89 -23.05 -0.38
N THR A 24 -8.36 -22.63 -1.55
CA THR A 24 -8.83 -21.27 -1.80
C THR A 24 -10.30 -21.34 -2.18
N HIS A 25 -11.10 -20.49 -1.59
CA HIS A 25 -12.56 -20.49 -1.71
C HIS A 25 -13.03 -19.31 -2.56
N LEU A 26 -13.83 -19.59 -3.58
CA LEU A 26 -14.65 -18.58 -4.25
C LEU A 26 -15.78 -18.17 -3.29
N LEU A 27 -15.77 -16.92 -2.86
CA LEU A 27 -16.75 -16.36 -1.94
C LEU A 27 -17.94 -15.77 -2.69
N LYS A 28 -17.67 -15.03 -3.77
CA LYS A 28 -18.68 -14.27 -4.52
C LYS A 28 -18.29 -14.12 -5.99
N ARG A 29 -19.31 -14.01 -6.83
CA ARG A 29 -19.20 -13.55 -8.23
C ARG A 29 -20.19 -12.42 -8.44
N ILE A 30 -19.71 -11.33 -9.08
CA ILE A 30 -20.47 -10.14 -9.41
C ILE A 30 -20.39 -9.93 -10.93
N ASP A 31 -21.52 -9.67 -11.57
CA ASP A 31 -21.60 -9.34 -12.99
C ASP A 31 -21.22 -7.86 -13.21
N THR A 32 -20.27 -7.61 -14.10
CA THR A 32 -19.77 -6.27 -14.42
C THR A 32 -20.05 -5.83 -15.85
N ALA A 33 -20.78 -6.61 -16.63
CA ALA A 33 -21.07 -6.28 -18.02
C ALA A 33 -21.72 -4.90 -18.22
N VAL A 34 -22.43 -4.40 -17.20
CA VAL A 34 -23.06 -3.07 -17.20
C VAL A 34 -22.06 -1.92 -17.07
N CYS A 35 -20.80 -2.16 -16.70
CA CYS A 35 -19.79 -1.12 -16.49
C CYS A 35 -19.13 -0.65 -17.81
N GLY A 36 -19.28 -1.41 -18.87
CA GLY A 36 -18.49 -1.27 -20.09
C GLY A 36 -17.18 -2.08 -20.02
N LYS A 37 -16.39 -2.02 -21.08
CA LYS A 37 -15.13 -2.76 -21.19
C LYS A 37 -13.94 -1.93 -20.75
N GLY A 38 -12.84 -2.60 -20.43
CA GLY A 38 -11.58 -1.97 -20.11
C GLY A 38 -11.56 -1.22 -18.80
N CYS A 39 -12.49 -1.54 -17.90
CA CYS A 39 -12.57 -0.90 -16.59
C CYS A 39 -11.39 -1.28 -15.68
N ARG A 40 -11.05 -0.35 -14.78
CA ARG A 40 -10.23 -0.59 -13.59
C ARG A 40 -11.10 -0.55 -12.35
N MET A 41 -10.65 -1.24 -11.30
CA MET A 41 -11.36 -1.34 -10.03
C MET A 41 -10.75 -0.40 -8.98
N TRP A 42 -11.61 0.23 -8.21
CA TRP A 42 -11.32 0.92 -6.95
C TRP A 42 -12.11 0.30 -5.82
N LEU A 43 -11.54 0.27 -4.63
CA LEU A 43 -12.17 -0.23 -3.41
C LEU A 43 -12.20 0.87 -2.35
N GLY A 44 -13.26 0.92 -1.56
CA GLY A 44 -13.37 1.83 -0.42
C GLY A 44 -14.74 1.78 0.22
N ASP A 45 -14.83 2.13 1.48
CA ASP A 45 -16.10 2.33 2.20
C ASP A 45 -16.71 3.66 1.72
N ILE A 46 -17.50 3.62 0.64
CA ILE A 46 -18.08 4.82 0.03
C ILE A 46 -19.39 5.25 0.65
N ASP A 47 -20.04 4.39 1.41
CA ASP A 47 -21.32 4.71 2.04
C ASP A 47 -21.26 4.89 3.55
N GLY A 48 -20.09 4.64 4.17
CA GLY A 48 -19.81 4.87 5.57
C GLY A 48 -20.40 3.80 6.50
N ASP A 49 -20.69 2.61 5.98
CA ASP A 49 -21.22 1.49 6.77
C ASP A 49 -20.12 0.63 7.40
N GLY A 50 -18.85 0.87 7.06
CA GLY A 50 -17.67 0.14 7.53
C GLY A 50 -17.31 -1.06 6.65
N ARG A 51 -17.99 -1.29 5.54
CA ARG A 51 -17.68 -2.29 4.54
C ARG A 51 -17.09 -1.61 3.31
N MET A 52 -16.36 -2.36 2.51
CA MET A 52 -15.82 -1.83 1.26
C MET A 52 -16.81 -2.07 0.12
N GLU A 53 -16.99 -1.07 -0.71
CA GLU A 53 -17.66 -1.14 -1.99
C GLU A 53 -16.66 -1.20 -3.12
N ILE A 54 -17.18 -1.55 -4.29
CA ILE A 54 -16.45 -1.70 -5.54
C ILE A 54 -16.88 -0.59 -6.49
N VAL A 55 -15.91 0.17 -7.02
CA VAL A 55 -16.16 1.13 -8.08
C VAL A 55 -15.37 0.71 -9.33
N MET A 56 -16.11 0.36 -10.39
CA MET A 56 -15.53 0.06 -11.69
C MET A 56 -15.46 1.34 -12.51
N VAL A 57 -14.26 1.72 -12.94
CA VAL A 57 -14.00 2.98 -13.66
C VAL A 57 -13.54 2.68 -15.07
N GLN A 58 -14.33 3.11 -16.04
CA GLN A 58 -13.96 3.05 -17.45
C GLN A 58 -13.20 4.33 -17.85
N PRO A 59 -11.99 4.21 -18.41
CA PRO A 59 -11.29 5.35 -19.01
C PRO A 59 -12.00 5.82 -20.28
N ASP A 60 -11.66 7.00 -20.75
CA ASP A 60 -12.08 7.43 -22.08
C ASP A 60 -11.32 6.66 -23.17
N GLY A 61 -11.78 6.77 -24.40
CA GLY A 61 -11.26 6.03 -25.56
C GLY A 61 -9.93 6.54 -26.10
N GLY A 62 -9.02 6.96 -25.25
CA GLY A 62 -7.66 7.33 -25.63
C GLY A 62 -6.98 6.22 -26.44
N PHE A 63 -6.24 6.58 -27.46
CA PHE A 63 -5.68 5.58 -28.38
C PHE A 63 -4.17 5.32 -28.19
N ASP A 64 -3.44 6.19 -27.54
CA ASP A 64 -2.00 6.01 -27.27
C ASP A 64 -1.63 6.41 -25.84
N ASP A 65 -1.66 5.43 -24.98
CA ASP A 65 -1.35 5.53 -23.56
C ASP A 65 0.04 6.10 -23.24
N ARG A 66 0.94 6.10 -24.19
CA ARG A 66 2.31 6.56 -23.97
C ARG A 66 2.44 8.07 -23.93
N PHE A 67 1.50 8.78 -24.54
CA PHE A 67 1.65 10.23 -24.75
C PHE A 67 0.51 11.05 -24.17
N TYR A 68 -0.67 10.48 -23.99
CA TYR A 68 -1.85 11.20 -23.54
C TYR A 68 -2.45 10.55 -22.30
N PRO A 69 -2.69 11.33 -21.25
CA PRO A 69 -3.42 10.83 -20.08
C PRO A 69 -4.89 10.57 -20.43
N HIS A 70 -5.49 9.61 -19.73
CA HIS A 70 -6.90 9.29 -19.85
C HIS A 70 -7.75 10.11 -18.90
N SER A 71 -8.97 10.45 -19.33
CA SER A 71 -10.03 10.93 -18.44
C SER A 71 -10.95 9.78 -18.03
N VAL A 72 -11.72 9.98 -16.97
CA VAL A 72 -12.78 9.04 -16.60
C VAL A 72 -13.98 9.24 -17.52
N GLN A 73 -14.41 8.17 -18.19
CA GLN A 73 -15.59 8.12 -19.05
C GLN A 73 -16.84 7.77 -18.23
N CYS A 74 -16.73 6.74 -17.39
CA CYS A 74 -17.84 6.24 -16.57
C CYS A 74 -17.30 5.62 -15.30
N ALA A 75 -18.05 5.76 -14.20
CA ALA A 75 -17.81 5.06 -12.95
C ALA A 75 -19.09 4.39 -12.47
N THR A 76 -19.02 3.12 -12.07
CA THR A 76 -20.17 2.33 -11.62
C THR A 76 -19.84 1.69 -10.28
N ALA A 77 -20.63 1.97 -9.26
CA ALA A 77 -20.42 1.47 -7.90
C ALA A 77 -21.37 0.32 -7.57
N PHE A 78 -20.84 -0.69 -6.86
CA PHE A 78 -21.56 -1.84 -6.35
C PHE A 78 -21.19 -2.09 -4.90
N ASP A 79 -22.11 -2.67 -4.16
CA ASP A 79 -21.81 -3.32 -2.90
C ASP A 79 -21.15 -4.71 -3.14
N LEU A 80 -20.72 -5.38 -2.07
CA LEU A 80 -20.14 -6.73 -2.17
C LEU A 80 -21.17 -7.82 -2.51
N GLU A 81 -22.47 -7.53 -2.43
CA GLU A 81 -23.57 -8.39 -2.90
C GLU A 81 -23.78 -8.28 -4.42
N GLY A 82 -23.18 -7.24 -5.06
CA GLY A 82 -23.29 -6.96 -6.49
C GLY A 82 -24.50 -6.09 -6.84
N GLU A 83 -25.12 -5.45 -5.85
CA GLU A 83 -26.18 -4.48 -6.09
C GLU A 83 -25.59 -3.16 -6.57
N LEU A 84 -26.19 -2.61 -7.62
CA LEU A 84 -25.78 -1.33 -8.19
C LEU A 84 -26.17 -0.18 -7.25
N LEU A 85 -25.19 0.55 -6.74
CA LEU A 85 -25.41 1.70 -5.87
C LEU A 85 -25.65 2.97 -6.68
N TRP A 86 -24.75 3.29 -7.58
CA TRP A 86 -24.85 4.45 -8.47
C TRP A 86 -23.99 4.32 -9.72
N ARG A 87 -24.23 5.22 -10.69
CA ARG A 87 -23.41 5.38 -11.88
C ARG A 87 -23.20 6.85 -12.21
N ILE A 88 -21.97 7.20 -12.59
CA ILE A 88 -21.56 8.51 -13.08
C ILE A 88 -21.08 8.33 -14.51
N GLY A 89 -21.56 9.18 -15.43
CA GLY A 89 -21.25 9.05 -16.85
C GLY A 89 -22.03 7.93 -17.55
N THR A 90 -21.60 7.60 -18.77
CA THR A 90 -22.18 6.52 -19.59
C THR A 90 -21.06 5.67 -20.15
N PRO A 91 -21.13 4.34 -20.02
CA PRO A 91 -20.14 3.46 -20.63
C PRO A 91 -20.05 3.67 -22.15
N ASP A 92 -18.86 3.75 -22.65
CA ASP A 92 -18.58 3.79 -24.10
C ASP A 92 -18.27 2.36 -24.59
N PRO A 93 -19.08 1.80 -25.50
CA PRO A 93 -18.88 0.43 -25.99
C PRO A 93 -17.64 0.26 -26.86
N GLU A 94 -17.08 1.34 -27.39
CA GLU A 94 -15.89 1.32 -28.24
C GLU A 94 -14.59 1.26 -27.45
N VAL A 95 -14.62 1.56 -26.15
CA VAL A 95 -13.46 1.48 -25.26
C VAL A 95 -13.14 0.01 -24.98
N THR A 96 -11.89 -0.37 -25.20
CA THR A 96 -11.40 -1.74 -24.98
C THR A 96 -10.40 -1.84 -23.83
N GLY A 97 -10.07 -0.73 -23.20
CA GLY A 97 -9.16 -0.63 -22.07
C GLY A 97 -8.04 0.37 -22.28
N SER A 98 -7.34 0.64 -21.22
CA SER A 98 -6.15 1.48 -21.18
C SER A 98 -5.03 0.76 -20.46
N GLY A 99 -3.81 0.90 -20.93
CA GLY A 99 -2.60 0.49 -20.23
C GLY A 99 -2.07 1.51 -19.25
N SER A 100 -2.63 2.72 -19.27
CA SER A 100 -2.17 3.86 -18.46
C SER A 100 -2.85 3.92 -17.10
N ASP A 101 -2.39 4.87 -16.32
CA ASP A 101 -3.04 5.29 -15.09
C ASP A 101 -4.40 5.91 -15.39
N ILE A 102 -5.31 5.86 -14.42
CA ILE A 102 -6.66 6.43 -14.55
C ILE A 102 -6.86 7.39 -13.37
N PRO A 103 -7.28 8.64 -13.65
CA PRO A 103 -7.38 9.68 -12.64
C PRO A 103 -8.64 9.54 -11.80
N ALA A 104 -8.66 8.56 -10.91
CA ALA A 104 -9.74 8.35 -9.97
C ALA A 104 -9.20 8.01 -8.58
N GLN A 105 -9.98 8.32 -7.53
CA GLN A 105 -9.66 8.01 -6.16
C GLN A 105 -10.93 7.87 -5.32
N ILE A 106 -10.86 7.07 -4.27
CA ILE A 106 -11.85 7.03 -3.18
C ILE A 106 -11.15 7.51 -1.92
N TYR A 107 -11.57 8.63 -1.37
CA TYR A 107 -10.90 9.23 -0.22
C TYR A 107 -11.78 10.29 0.44
N ASP A 108 -11.69 10.42 1.76
CA ASP A 108 -12.33 11.50 2.55
C ASP A 108 -11.48 12.78 2.42
N ILE A 109 -11.64 13.51 1.30
CA ILE A 109 -10.77 14.64 0.96
C ILE A 109 -11.06 15.89 1.79
N ASP A 110 -12.27 16.05 2.29
CA ASP A 110 -12.64 17.20 3.11
C ASP A 110 -12.66 16.88 4.62
N ASN A 111 -12.29 15.65 4.99
CA ASN A 111 -12.19 15.18 6.37
C ASN A 111 -13.51 15.27 7.14
N ASP A 112 -14.63 15.03 6.47
CA ASP A 112 -15.96 15.01 7.08
C ASP A 112 -16.35 13.64 7.66
N GLY A 113 -15.51 12.63 7.46
CA GLY A 113 -15.69 11.25 7.92
C GLY A 113 -16.39 10.37 6.89
N SER A 114 -16.64 10.86 5.67
CA SER A 114 -17.24 10.12 4.57
C SER A 114 -16.33 10.17 3.36
N ASN A 115 -16.13 9.04 2.68
CA ASN A 115 -15.31 9.03 1.47
C ASN A 115 -16.06 9.66 0.30
N GLU A 116 -15.32 10.40 -0.52
CA GLU A 116 -15.71 10.87 -1.83
C GLU A 116 -15.22 9.92 -2.92
N PHE A 117 -15.91 9.92 -4.04
CA PHE A 117 -15.36 9.50 -5.32
C PHE A 117 -14.84 10.73 -6.07
N ILE A 118 -13.52 10.75 -6.28
CA ILE A 118 -12.80 11.87 -6.88
C ILE A 118 -12.31 11.41 -8.25
N CYS A 119 -12.55 12.19 -9.31
CA CYS A 119 -12.02 11.82 -10.63
C CYS A 119 -11.80 13.04 -11.53
N CYS A 120 -10.89 12.89 -12.51
CA CYS A 120 -10.77 13.84 -13.60
C CYS A 120 -11.58 13.35 -14.81
N MET A 121 -12.52 14.16 -15.24
CA MET A 121 -13.22 14.02 -16.51
C MET A 121 -12.67 15.08 -17.49
N LYS A 122 -13.08 15.02 -18.77
CA LYS A 122 -12.53 15.89 -19.84
C LYS A 122 -12.47 17.38 -19.51
N ASP A 123 -13.35 17.86 -18.66
CA ASP A 123 -13.54 19.29 -18.41
C ASP A 123 -13.35 19.71 -16.95
N GLY A 124 -12.71 18.86 -16.13
CA GLY A 124 -12.40 19.22 -14.75
C GLY A 124 -12.11 18.07 -13.79
N LEU A 125 -11.73 18.46 -12.59
CA LEU A 125 -11.64 17.61 -11.42
C LEU A 125 -12.99 17.62 -10.71
N TYR A 126 -13.57 16.45 -10.52
CA TYR A 126 -14.90 16.26 -9.94
C TYR A 126 -14.81 15.56 -8.59
N ILE A 127 -15.57 16.05 -7.65
CA ILE A 127 -15.73 15.46 -6.32
C ILE A 127 -17.19 15.04 -6.16
N PHE A 128 -17.43 13.75 -6.02
CA PHE A 128 -18.77 13.19 -5.85
C PHE A 128 -18.92 12.64 -4.43
N ASN A 129 -20.09 12.79 -3.84
CA ASN A 129 -20.42 12.12 -2.59
C ASN A 129 -20.41 10.60 -2.82
N GLY A 130 -19.58 9.88 -2.05
CA GLY A 130 -19.37 8.45 -2.25
C GLY A 130 -20.64 7.61 -2.13
N ARG A 131 -21.47 7.88 -1.11
CA ARG A 131 -22.70 7.14 -0.87
C ARG A 131 -23.72 7.27 -2.00
N THR A 132 -23.81 8.44 -2.61
CA THR A 132 -24.94 8.76 -3.52
C THR A 132 -24.54 8.97 -4.97
N GLY A 133 -23.26 9.05 -5.28
CA GLY A 133 -22.75 9.43 -6.60
C GLY A 133 -23.13 10.85 -7.04
N LYS A 134 -23.66 11.70 -6.13
CA LYS A 134 -24.06 13.07 -6.46
C LYS A 134 -22.87 14.00 -6.42
N LEU A 135 -22.81 14.93 -7.37
CA LEU A 135 -21.76 15.94 -7.44
C LEU A 135 -21.76 16.81 -6.17
N LYS A 136 -20.61 16.86 -5.46
CA LYS A 136 -20.32 17.80 -4.37
C LYS A 136 -19.71 19.09 -4.94
N SER A 137 -18.67 18.96 -5.77
CA SER A 137 -17.99 20.11 -6.38
C SER A 137 -17.31 19.75 -7.69
N LYS A 138 -17.00 20.77 -8.49
CA LYS A 138 -16.22 20.67 -9.72
C LYS A 138 -15.21 21.80 -9.76
N HIS A 139 -13.99 21.47 -10.13
CA HIS A 139 -12.86 22.40 -10.21
C HIS A 139 -12.21 22.34 -11.59
N PRO A 140 -11.68 23.44 -12.12
CA PRO A 140 -10.93 23.41 -13.37
C PRO A 140 -9.63 22.63 -13.18
N LEU A 141 -9.21 21.90 -14.20
CA LEU A 141 -7.86 21.34 -14.24
C LEU A 141 -6.86 22.49 -14.41
N PRO A 142 -5.66 22.40 -13.81
CA PRO A 142 -4.62 23.42 -13.97
C PRO A 142 -4.02 23.45 -15.38
N ASP A 143 -4.15 22.35 -16.12
CA ASP A 143 -3.72 22.19 -17.51
C ASP A 143 -4.58 21.13 -18.19
N GLU A 144 -4.70 21.14 -19.52
CA GLU A 144 -5.47 20.15 -20.26
C GLU A 144 -4.94 18.72 -20.15
N HIS A 145 -3.66 18.54 -19.77
CA HIS A 145 -3.02 17.24 -19.56
C HIS A 145 -2.81 16.88 -18.07
N ALA A 146 -3.29 17.70 -17.14
CA ALA A 146 -3.12 17.46 -15.70
C ALA A 146 -4.15 16.45 -15.17
N HIS A 147 -4.17 15.24 -15.72
CA HIS A 147 -5.16 14.24 -15.33
C HIS A 147 -4.74 12.78 -15.57
N ASP A 148 -3.45 12.46 -15.50
CA ASP A 148 -2.99 11.08 -15.69
C ASP A 148 -3.26 10.20 -14.45
N CYS A 149 -3.10 10.76 -13.25
CA CYS A 149 -3.46 10.08 -12.00
C CYS A 149 -3.89 11.10 -10.92
N ILE A 150 -4.47 10.59 -9.85
CA ILE A 150 -4.74 11.35 -8.62
C ILE A 150 -4.00 10.70 -7.47
N VAL A 151 -3.09 11.44 -6.85
CA VAL A 151 -2.37 11.02 -5.64
C VAL A 151 -2.70 11.98 -4.51
N ILE A 152 -2.90 11.45 -3.30
CA ILE A 152 -3.22 12.22 -2.11
C ILE A 152 -2.00 12.28 -1.21
N ALA A 153 -1.64 13.47 -0.73
CA ALA A 153 -0.46 13.72 0.10
C ALA A 153 -0.75 14.71 1.23
N ASP A 154 0.09 14.71 2.26
CA ASP A 154 0.13 15.75 3.30
C ASP A 154 1.36 16.65 3.14
N LEU A 155 1.39 17.44 2.06
CA LEU A 155 2.51 18.32 1.76
C LEU A 155 2.64 19.49 2.75
N GLU A 156 1.58 19.82 3.47
CA GLU A 156 1.52 20.95 4.39
C GLU A 156 1.71 20.55 5.85
N GLY A 157 1.83 19.24 6.16
CA GLY A 157 2.00 18.74 7.53
C GLY A 157 0.78 18.97 8.41
N ARG A 158 -0.40 18.88 7.86
CA ARG A 158 -1.67 19.05 8.60
C ARG A 158 -2.02 17.86 9.48
N GLY A 159 -1.29 16.74 9.29
CA GLY A 159 -1.54 15.47 9.96
C GLY A 159 -2.71 14.70 9.37
N TYR A 160 -3.24 15.15 8.23
CA TYR A 160 -4.24 14.48 7.40
C TYR A 160 -4.00 14.84 5.93
N PRO A 161 -3.69 13.85 5.07
CA PRO A 161 -3.45 14.10 3.66
C PRO A 161 -4.68 14.69 2.97
N GLN A 162 -4.56 15.89 2.40
CA GLN A 162 -5.62 16.57 1.67
C GLN A 162 -5.11 17.31 0.42
N ASN A 163 -3.81 17.25 0.16
CA ASN A 163 -3.26 17.79 -1.06
C ASN A 163 -3.45 16.79 -2.20
N ILE A 164 -3.84 17.27 -3.38
CA ILE A 164 -3.96 16.46 -4.58
C ILE A 164 -2.77 16.72 -5.48
N ILE A 165 -2.10 15.64 -5.89
CA ILE A 165 -1.08 15.67 -6.93
C ILE A 165 -1.73 15.18 -8.22
N LEU A 166 -1.69 16.03 -9.23
CA LEU A 166 -2.03 15.69 -10.61
C LEU A 166 -0.75 15.65 -11.45
N LYS A 167 -0.75 14.86 -12.51
CA LYS A 167 0.38 14.83 -13.44
C LYS A 167 -0.08 14.67 -14.89
N ASP A 168 0.79 15.03 -15.80
CA ASP A 168 0.77 14.47 -17.15
C ASP A 168 1.45 13.09 -17.15
N ARG A 169 1.70 12.52 -18.32
CA ARG A 169 2.31 11.18 -18.39
C ARG A 169 3.68 11.11 -17.71
N TYR A 170 4.64 11.99 -18.09
CA TYR A 170 6.04 11.80 -17.71
C TYR A 170 6.80 13.08 -17.35
N HIS A 171 6.21 14.26 -17.55
CA HIS A 171 7.00 15.48 -17.59
C HIS A 171 6.63 16.54 -16.58
N LYS A 172 5.40 16.53 -16.07
CA LYS A 172 4.95 17.60 -15.19
C LYS A 172 4.02 17.14 -14.09
N LEU A 173 4.19 17.73 -12.91
CA LEU A 173 3.32 17.61 -11.75
C LEU A 173 2.71 18.96 -11.40
N TRP A 174 1.51 18.90 -10.84
CA TRP A 174 0.81 19.99 -10.19
C TRP A 174 0.37 19.55 -8.80
N ALA A 175 0.82 20.25 -7.77
CA ALA A 175 0.34 20.05 -6.40
C ALA A 175 -0.77 21.06 -6.12
N LEU A 176 -1.89 20.58 -5.62
CA LEU A 176 -3.06 21.39 -5.30
C LEU A 176 -3.25 21.48 -3.78
N ASP A 177 -3.64 22.67 -3.32
CA ASP A 177 -4.05 22.90 -1.93
C ASP A 177 -5.46 22.32 -1.64
N THR A 178 -5.92 22.44 -0.40
CA THR A 178 -7.23 21.98 0.03
C THR A 178 -8.42 22.73 -0.61
N ASN A 179 -8.16 23.83 -1.36
CA ASN A 179 -9.12 24.54 -2.17
C ASN A 179 -8.97 24.22 -3.66
N PHE A 180 -8.19 23.18 -3.98
CA PHE A 180 -7.89 22.72 -5.35
C PHE A 180 -7.19 23.78 -6.22
N LYS A 181 -6.40 24.69 -5.59
CA LYS A 181 -5.56 25.66 -6.29
C LYS A 181 -4.14 25.16 -6.34
N VAL A 182 -3.47 25.45 -7.44
CA VAL A 182 -2.06 25.09 -7.61
C VAL A 182 -1.20 25.79 -6.55
N MET A 183 -0.50 24.99 -5.76
CA MET A 183 0.54 25.43 -4.82
C MET A 183 1.87 25.63 -5.55
N TRP A 184 2.26 24.60 -6.27
CA TRP A 184 3.50 24.57 -7.05
C TRP A 184 3.38 23.60 -8.22
N THR A 185 4.33 23.66 -9.14
CA THR A 185 4.49 22.72 -10.24
C THR A 185 5.92 22.26 -10.32
N PHE A 186 6.14 21.07 -10.83
CA PHE A 186 7.46 20.54 -11.10
C PHE A 186 7.53 20.02 -12.54
N ASP A 187 8.56 20.42 -13.28
CA ASP A 187 8.85 19.94 -14.63
C ASP A 187 10.09 19.04 -14.59
N GLY A 188 9.96 17.78 -15.02
CA GLY A 188 11.05 16.80 -15.01
C GLY A 188 10.62 15.42 -15.43
N ASN A 189 11.52 14.44 -15.34
CA ASN A 189 11.18 13.03 -15.52
C ASN A 189 10.53 12.50 -14.24
N ILE A 190 9.20 12.39 -14.25
CA ILE A 190 8.39 12.04 -13.08
C ILE A 190 7.95 10.57 -13.05
N GLY A 191 8.38 9.76 -14.01
CA GLY A 191 8.05 8.34 -14.08
C GLY A 191 6.56 8.06 -14.23
N HIS A 192 6.18 6.80 -13.95
CA HIS A 192 4.78 6.40 -14.06
C HIS A 192 3.93 6.87 -12.90
N TYR A 193 4.46 6.85 -11.68
CA TYR A 193 3.63 7.06 -10.50
C TYR A 193 4.39 7.74 -9.35
N PRO A 194 3.97 8.92 -8.90
CA PRO A 194 4.59 9.57 -7.76
C PRO A 194 4.17 8.89 -6.44
N TRP A 195 5.08 8.86 -5.47
CA TRP A 195 4.87 8.27 -4.16
C TRP A 195 5.06 9.32 -3.06
N PRO A 196 4.00 9.70 -2.34
CA PRO A 196 4.12 10.59 -1.19
C PRO A 196 4.52 9.80 0.06
N TYR A 197 5.43 10.32 0.84
CA TYR A 197 5.86 9.73 2.11
C TYR A 197 6.64 10.74 2.95
N ASP A 198 6.42 10.76 4.25
CA ASP A 198 7.20 11.54 5.21
C ASP A 198 8.55 10.83 5.45
N LEU A 199 9.54 11.11 4.59
CA LEU A 199 10.82 10.42 4.56
C LEU A 199 11.73 10.81 5.73
N ASP A 200 11.70 12.07 6.16
CA ASP A 200 12.58 12.59 7.20
C ASP A 200 11.90 12.69 8.57
N GLY A 201 10.61 12.40 8.65
CA GLY A 201 9.84 12.35 9.87
C GLY A 201 9.44 13.72 10.41
N ASP A 202 9.40 14.75 9.57
CA ASP A 202 9.01 16.11 9.96
C ASP A 202 7.49 16.34 10.01
N GLY A 203 6.72 15.35 9.55
CA GLY A 203 5.25 15.37 9.50
C GLY A 203 4.69 15.91 8.20
N ARG A 204 5.52 16.19 7.20
CA ARG A 204 5.15 16.54 5.84
C ARG A 204 5.56 15.42 4.90
N ASP A 205 4.77 15.19 3.86
CA ASP A 205 5.18 14.24 2.85
C ASP A 205 6.21 14.87 1.90
N GLU A 206 7.30 14.14 1.65
CA GLU A 206 8.09 14.25 0.43
C GLU A 206 7.33 13.58 -0.70
N LEU A 207 7.63 13.98 -1.93
CA LEU A 207 7.08 13.36 -3.12
C LEU A 207 8.20 12.72 -3.95
N ILE A 208 8.23 11.38 -3.99
CA ILE A 208 9.12 10.66 -4.89
C ILE A 208 8.45 10.64 -6.26
N ALA A 209 9.00 11.39 -7.22
CA ALA A 209 8.46 11.59 -8.55
C ALA A 209 9.44 11.08 -9.60
N GLY A 210 9.27 9.83 -10.00
CA GLY A 210 10.22 9.15 -10.87
C GLY A 210 11.60 9.06 -10.22
N TYR A 211 12.57 9.71 -10.83
CA TYR A 211 13.94 9.78 -10.31
C TYR A 211 14.23 11.06 -9.51
N ASN A 212 13.20 11.76 -9.08
CA ASN A 212 13.34 12.97 -8.27
C ASN A 212 12.64 12.78 -6.93
N VAL A 213 13.23 13.31 -5.87
CA VAL A 213 12.59 13.43 -4.57
C VAL A 213 12.41 14.91 -4.27
N LEU A 214 11.18 15.29 -4.04
CA LEU A 214 10.75 16.67 -3.85
C LEU A 214 10.30 16.88 -2.41
N SER A 215 10.57 18.05 -1.85
CA SER A 215 9.96 18.48 -0.60
C SER A 215 8.46 18.74 -0.75
N GLY A 216 7.74 18.88 0.36
CA GLY A 216 6.35 19.33 0.36
C GLY A 216 6.12 20.68 -0.33
N ASP A 217 7.16 21.50 -0.50
CA ASP A 217 7.12 22.80 -1.20
C ASP A 217 7.51 22.70 -2.70
N GLY A 218 7.83 21.49 -3.19
CA GLY A 218 8.19 21.22 -4.58
C GLY A 218 9.66 21.42 -4.91
N ASP A 219 10.51 21.69 -3.92
CA ASP A 219 11.94 21.80 -4.12
C ASP A 219 12.59 20.42 -4.25
N VAL A 220 13.56 20.29 -5.16
CA VAL A 220 14.29 19.04 -5.33
C VAL A 220 15.27 18.83 -4.18
N LEU A 221 15.04 17.80 -3.37
CA LEU A 221 15.93 17.40 -2.29
C LEU A 221 17.13 16.61 -2.83
N TRP A 222 16.86 15.62 -3.65
CA TRP A 222 17.89 14.80 -4.31
C TRP A 222 17.35 14.12 -5.57
N ARG A 223 18.24 13.55 -6.37
CA ARG A 223 17.94 12.90 -7.65
C ARG A 223 18.67 11.59 -7.81
N ILE A 224 18.04 10.67 -8.51
CA ILE A 224 18.64 9.44 -9.01
C ILE A 224 19.16 9.70 -10.42
N ASP A 225 20.43 9.41 -10.64
CA ASP A 225 21.06 9.57 -11.97
C ASP A 225 20.83 8.28 -12.78
N MET A 226 19.71 8.25 -13.49
CA MET A 226 19.30 7.16 -14.37
C MET A 226 18.77 7.73 -15.68
N GLU A 227 19.10 7.03 -16.76
CA GLU A 227 18.60 7.40 -18.08
C GLU A 227 17.17 6.98 -18.29
N ASP A 228 16.36 6.66 -18.71
CA ASP A 228 14.98 6.16 -18.80
C ASP A 228 14.04 6.79 -17.73
N HIS A 229 12.88 6.22 -17.50
CA HIS A 229 11.92 6.64 -16.50
C HIS A 229 11.74 5.56 -15.41
N ALA A 230 11.29 5.97 -14.24
CA ALA A 230 10.94 5.04 -13.18
C ALA A 230 9.58 4.39 -13.47
N ASP A 231 9.56 3.07 -13.46
CA ASP A 231 8.33 2.31 -13.68
C ASP A 231 7.55 2.08 -12.38
N CYS A 232 8.27 1.91 -11.27
CA CYS A 232 7.67 1.56 -9.99
C CYS A 232 8.50 2.14 -8.84
N ILE A 233 7.81 2.66 -7.82
CA ILE A 233 8.42 3.25 -6.64
C ILE A 233 7.81 2.61 -5.41
N TRP A 234 8.64 2.35 -4.39
CA TRP A 234 8.24 1.91 -3.06
C TRP A 234 9.05 2.62 -1.99
N VAL A 235 8.43 2.79 -0.83
CA VAL A 235 9.15 3.13 0.40
C VAL A 235 8.97 1.96 1.37
N ALA A 236 10.07 1.43 1.86
CA ALA A 236 10.08 0.28 2.77
C ALA A 236 11.29 0.36 3.71
N ASP A 237 11.26 -0.41 4.80
CA ASP A 237 12.42 -0.67 5.64
C ASP A 237 13.08 -1.96 5.16
N LEU A 238 14.23 -1.84 4.51
CA LEU A 238 14.89 -2.98 3.88
C LEU A 238 15.50 -3.95 4.87
N ASP A 239 16.16 -3.46 5.90
CA ASP A 239 16.84 -4.33 6.87
C ASP A 239 16.03 -4.55 8.16
N GLN A 240 14.85 -3.91 8.23
CA GLN A 240 13.92 -3.93 9.36
C GLN A 240 14.57 -3.44 10.67
N ASP A 241 15.47 -2.46 10.54
CA ASP A 241 16.06 -1.74 11.67
C ASP A 241 15.65 -0.26 11.60
N PRO A 242 14.73 0.21 12.45
CA PRO A 242 14.27 1.59 12.42
C PRO A 242 15.36 2.63 12.76
N ALA A 243 16.61 2.20 12.95
CA ALA A 243 17.72 3.09 13.32
C ALA A 243 18.12 4.07 12.23
N ASP A 244 17.93 3.70 10.97
CA ASP A 244 18.41 4.46 9.81
C ASP A 244 17.29 5.04 8.93
N GLY A 245 16.04 4.84 9.31
CA GLY A 245 14.87 5.39 8.61
C GLY A 245 14.46 4.56 7.39
N PRO A 246 13.46 5.04 6.65
CA PRO A 246 12.92 4.33 5.50
C PRO A 246 13.87 4.35 4.29
N ASN A 247 13.67 3.41 3.40
CA ASN A 247 14.43 3.31 2.15
C ASN A 247 13.52 3.56 0.95
N VAL A 248 14.04 4.27 -0.04
CA VAL A 248 13.36 4.47 -1.33
C VAL A 248 13.85 3.42 -2.31
N ILE A 249 12.93 2.65 -2.86
CA ILE A 249 13.21 1.57 -3.80
C ILE A 249 12.56 1.92 -5.14
N VAL A 250 13.34 1.89 -6.20
CA VAL A 250 12.87 2.27 -7.54
C VAL A 250 13.18 1.16 -8.52
N GLY A 251 12.15 0.72 -9.25
CA GLY A 251 12.26 -0.16 -10.42
C GLY A 251 12.17 0.66 -11.70
N GLY A 252 12.93 0.27 -12.68
CA GLY A 252 13.03 0.87 -13.99
C GLY A 252 14.08 0.13 -14.81
N ALA A 253 15.02 0.84 -15.43
CA ALA A 253 16.15 0.20 -16.12
C ALA A 253 16.89 -0.81 -15.24
N ASP A 254 17.03 -0.50 -13.94
CA ASP A 254 17.52 -1.39 -12.89
C ASP A 254 16.61 -1.27 -11.67
N THR A 255 16.77 -2.19 -10.70
CA THR A 255 16.21 -1.98 -9.36
C THR A 255 17.27 -1.34 -8.47
N THR A 256 16.95 -0.23 -7.84
CA THR A 256 17.87 0.53 -6.99
C THR A 256 17.24 0.83 -5.63
N ALA A 257 18.06 0.91 -4.59
CA ALA A 257 17.62 1.30 -3.26
C ALA A 257 18.49 2.41 -2.70
N TYR A 258 17.85 3.35 -2.03
CA TYR A 258 18.46 4.53 -1.43
C TYR A 258 17.99 4.68 0.01
N THR A 259 18.85 5.29 0.84
CA THR A 259 18.40 5.82 2.12
C THR A 259 17.42 6.97 1.91
N TRP A 260 16.66 7.32 2.93
CA TRP A 260 15.73 8.44 2.89
C TRP A 260 16.39 9.79 2.46
N ASP A 261 17.68 9.97 2.77
CA ASP A 261 18.48 11.16 2.43
C ASP A 261 19.24 11.03 1.08
N GLY A 262 18.92 10.02 0.26
CA GLY A 262 19.39 9.89 -1.12
C GLY A 262 20.73 9.20 -1.34
N LYS A 263 21.29 8.50 -0.32
CA LYS A 263 22.51 7.70 -0.51
C LYS A 263 22.17 6.35 -1.12
N LEU A 264 22.86 5.98 -2.18
CA LEU A 264 22.71 4.66 -2.80
C LEU A 264 23.12 3.56 -1.81
N ILE A 265 22.21 2.62 -1.55
CA ILE A 265 22.48 1.41 -0.75
C ILE A 265 23.00 0.31 -1.68
N TRP A 266 22.25 0.02 -2.75
CA TRP A 266 22.63 -0.95 -3.77
C TRP A 266 21.91 -0.70 -5.10
N ARG A 267 22.44 -1.32 -6.16
CA ARG A 267 21.87 -1.35 -7.50
C ARG A 267 21.89 -2.79 -8.00
N TYR A 268 20.73 -3.34 -8.31
CA TYR A 268 20.56 -4.67 -8.89
C TYR A 268 20.40 -4.56 -10.40
N THR A 269 21.38 -5.08 -11.13
CA THR A 269 21.51 -4.94 -12.59
C THR A 269 21.30 -6.26 -13.33
N ASP A 270 20.89 -7.33 -12.64
CA ASP A 270 20.64 -8.63 -13.26
C ASP A 270 19.19 -8.74 -13.79
N THR A 271 18.66 -7.64 -14.29
CA THR A 271 17.38 -7.52 -14.99
C THR A 271 17.58 -6.73 -16.27
N VAL A 272 16.70 -6.91 -17.23
CA VAL A 272 16.66 -6.08 -18.45
C VAL A 272 15.89 -4.79 -18.19
N GLU A 273 14.79 -4.90 -17.44
CA GLU A 273 13.95 -3.79 -17.03
C GLU A 273 13.05 -4.23 -15.88
N SER A 274 13.30 -3.71 -14.70
CA SER A 274 12.48 -3.98 -13.51
C SER A 274 11.20 -3.18 -13.54
N GLN A 275 10.26 -3.60 -14.38
CA GLN A 275 9.04 -2.83 -14.66
C GLN A 275 8.07 -2.76 -13.49
N ASN A 276 8.14 -3.76 -12.59
CA ASN A 276 7.25 -3.85 -11.44
C ASN A 276 7.99 -4.53 -10.29
N ILE A 277 7.98 -3.92 -9.13
CA ILE A 277 8.61 -4.45 -7.92
C ILE A 277 7.63 -4.46 -6.76
N ALA A 278 7.80 -5.38 -5.83
CA ALA A 278 6.92 -5.60 -4.69
C ALA A 278 7.71 -6.04 -3.46
N PRO A 279 7.98 -5.14 -2.50
CA PRO A 279 8.58 -5.50 -1.23
C PRO A 279 7.67 -6.39 -0.38
N GLY A 280 8.25 -7.32 0.38
CA GLY A 280 7.50 -8.19 1.29
C GLY A 280 8.40 -9.09 2.14
N ASN A 281 7.81 -9.78 3.11
CA ASN A 281 8.47 -10.80 3.93
C ASN A 281 8.04 -12.20 3.43
N PHE A 282 8.58 -12.63 2.30
CA PHE A 282 8.15 -13.85 1.63
C PHE A 282 8.69 -15.12 2.28
N ARG A 283 9.90 -15.06 2.87
CA ARG A 283 10.58 -16.21 3.48
C ARG A 283 10.76 -16.02 4.97
N PRO A 284 10.29 -16.94 5.81
CA PRO A 284 10.32 -16.76 7.27
C PRO A 284 11.75 -16.72 7.86
N ASN A 285 12.74 -17.22 7.13
CA ASN A 285 14.11 -17.32 7.60
C ASN A 285 15.08 -16.30 6.95
N GLU A 286 14.59 -15.52 5.99
CA GLU A 286 15.39 -14.41 5.45
C GLU A 286 15.34 -13.21 6.41
N LYS A 287 16.46 -12.51 6.49
CA LYS A 287 16.55 -11.27 7.24
C LYS A 287 16.12 -10.12 6.32
N GLY A 288 15.42 -9.15 6.89
CA GLY A 288 15.03 -7.94 6.17
C GLY A 288 13.84 -8.17 5.24
N THR A 289 13.60 -7.19 4.39
CA THR A 289 12.51 -7.17 3.40
C THR A 289 13.04 -7.69 2.07
N GLU A 290 12.41 -8.71 1.53
CA GLU A 290 12.72 -9.22 0.20
C GLU A 290 11.96 -8.39 -0.84
N ILE A 291 12.41 -8.41 -2.09
CA ILE A 291 11.77 -7.71 -3.19
C ILE A 291 11.48 -8.71 -4.30
N GLY A 292 10.19 -8.97 -4.51
CA GLY A 292 9.70 -9.65 -5.71
C GLY A 292 9.55 -8.67 -6.85
N GLY A 293 9.67 -9.12 -8.08
CA GLY A 293 9.52 -8.22 -9.21
C GLY A 293 9.36 -8.91 -10.54
N LEU A 294 9.03 -8.09 -11.53
CA LEU A 294 8.93 -8.48 -12.92
C LEU A 294 10.13 -7.94 -13.70
N ASP A 295 10.85 -8.84 -14.35
CA ASP A 295 11.88 -8.50 -15.32
C ASP A 295 11.33 -8.58 -16.74
N ARG A 296 11.28 -7.46 -17.45
CA ARG A 296 10.98 -7.44 -18.86
C ARG A 296 12.20 -7.89 -19.68
N ILE A 297 12.31 -9.17 -19.94
CA ILE A 297 13.47 -9.78 -20.59
C ILE A 297 13.62 -9.37 -22.06
N VAL A 298 12.52 -9.01 -22.74
CA VAL A 298 12.53 -8.53 -24.12
C VAL A 298 11.62 -7.32 -24.30
N ARG A 299 12.21 -6.17 -24.53
CA ARG A 299 11.49 -4.89 -24.73
C ARG A 299 10.71 -4.78 -26.05
N THR A 300 10.96 -5.65 -27.03
CA THR A 300 10.46 -5.41 -28.38
C THR A 300 9.36 -6.37 -28.80
N GLY A 301 8.18 -5.82 -29.02
CA GLY A 301 7.15 -6.33 -29.90
C GLY A 301 6.45 -7.62 -29.48
N GLU A 302 5.89 -8.30 -30.46
CA GLU A 302 5.00 -9.46 -30.32
C GLU A 302 5.60 -10.68 -29.59
N ASN A 303 6.89 -10.68 -29.31
CA ASN A 303 7.61 -11.76 -28.66
C ASN A 303 8.18 -11.38 -27.28
N GLY A 304 7.61 -10.38 -26.62
CA GLY A 304 8.03 -10.00 -25.27
C GLY A 304 8.03 -11.20 -24.31
N LYS A 305 9.05 -11.31 -23.50
CA LYS A 305 9.19 -12.35 -22.47
C LYS A 305 9.43 -11.66 -21.16
N ASP A 306 8.55 -11.90 -20.22
CA ASP A 306 8.70 -11.37 -18.87
C ASP A 306 9.03 -12.51 -17.91
N GLY A 307 9.95 -12.27 -17.01
CA GLY A 307 10.33 -13.19 -15.93
C GLY A 307 10.03 -12.59 -14.58
N VAL A 308 9.83 -13.44 -13.60
CA VAL A 308 9.71 -13.05 -12.19
C VAL A 308 11.05 -13.23 -11.51
N PHE A 309 11.43 -12.30 -10.65
CA PHE A 309 12.61 -12.43 -9.81
C PHE A 309 12.26 -12.18 -8.34
N LEU A 310 13.14 -12.67 -7.45
CA LEU A 310 13.11 -12.39 -6.02
C LEU A 310 14.53 -12.12 -5.55
N ILE A 311 14.75 -11.03 -4.86
CA ILE A 311 16.01 -10.66 -4.23
C ILE A 311 15.82 -10.41 -2.74
N ASN A 312 16.88 -10.57 -1.95
CA ASN A 312 16.86 -10.19 -0.55
C ASN A 312 17.18 -8.70 -0.36
N TYR A 313 17.13 -8.23 0.87
CA TYR A 313 17.37 -6.82 1.22
C TYR A 313 18.77 -6.29 0.85
N LYS A 314 19.71 -7.16 0.47
CA LYS A 314 21.05 -6.84 -0.02
C LYS A 314 21.18 -6.93 -1.54
N ALA A 315 20.08 -7.11 -2.26
CA ALA A 315 20.07 -7.36 -3.69
C ALA A 315 20.74 -8.69 -4.13
N GLU A 316 20.83 -9.69 -3.24
CA GLU A 316 21.27 -11.02 -3.63
C GLU A 316 20.10 -11.79 -4.24
N THR A 317 20.31 -12.39 -5.41
CA THR A 317 19.25 -13.13 -6.12
C THR A 317 18.85 -14.39 -5.36
N LEU A 318 17.61 -14.46 -4.91
CA LEU A 318 17.01 -15.64 -4.28
C LEU A 318 16.31 -16.54 -5.30
N PHE A 319 15.74 -15.94 -6.33
CA PHE A 319 15.09 -16.62 -7.45
C PHE A 319 15.10 -15.73 -8.70
N LYS A 320 15.23 -16.36 -9.86
CA LYS A 320 15.03 -15.72 -11.16
C LYS A 320 14.44 -16.71 -12.14
N GLU A 321 13.37 -16.31 -12.81
CA GLU A 321 12.72 -17.12 -13.81
C GLU A 321 13.35 -16.87 -15.19
N ASP A 322 13.82 -17.94 -15.84
CA ASP A 322 14.17 -17.91 -17.26
C ASP A 322 12.94 -18.27 -18.10
N ARG A 323 12.06 -17.30 -18.30
CA ARG A 323 10.83 -17.51 -19.03
C ARG A 323 11.07 -17.52 -20.53
N LYS A 324 10.75 -18.66 -21.17
CA LYS A 324 10.95 -18.89 -22.61
C LYS A 324 9.68 -18.74 -23.42
N ILE A 325 8.53 -18.61 -22.76
CA ILE A 325 7.23 -18.54 -23.41
C ILE A 325 6.96 -17.08 -23.81
N PRO A 326 6.61 -16.79 -25.07
CA PRO A 326 6.21 -15.45 -25.50
C PRO A 326 4.97 -14.99 -24.75
N GLY A 327 4.90 -13.71 -24.44
CA GLY A 327 3.76 -13.10 -23.77
C GLY A 327 4.15 -11.73 -23.23
N TRP A 328 3.14 -10.93 -22.90
CA TRP A 328 3.33 -9.63 -22.28
C TRP A 328 3.53 -9.75 -20.78
N SER A 329 3.98 -8.67 -20.21
CA SER A 329 4.30 -8.53 -18.82
C SER A 329 3.17 -8.98 -17.91
N SER A 330 3.55 -9.68 -16.87
CA SER A 330 2.71 -9.87 -15.70
C SER A 330 2.97 -8.72 -14.73
N ILE A 331 2.00 -8.38 -13.90
CA ILE A 331 2.19 -7.49 -12.78
C ILE A 331 2.49 -8.34 -11.55
N ALA A 332 3.49 -7.94 -10.77
CA ALA A 332 3.82 -8.56 -9.52
C ALA A 332 3.46 -7.62 -8.36
N THR A 333 2.74 -8.12 -7.38
CA THR A 333 2.42 -7.40 -6.14
C THR A 333 2.53 -8.33 -4.94
N THR A 334 2.79 -7.76 -3.78
CA THR A 334 2.82 -8.51 -2.51
C THR A 334 1.41 -8.64 -1.95
N ILE A 335 1.03 -9.84 -1.55
CA ILE A 335 -0.17 -10.07 -0.72
C ILE A 335 0.30 -10.41 0.69
N HIS A 336 -0.10 -9.59 1.66
CA HIS A 336 0.28 -9.79 3.05
C HIS A 336 -0.53 -10.93 3.68
N ASN A 337 0.17 -11.88 4.29
CA ASN A 337 -0.42 -12.89 5.18
C ASN A 337 -1.67 -13.60 4.63
N PHE A 338 -1.70 -13.90 3.32
CA PHE A 338 -2.89 -14.44 2.64
C PHE A 338 -3.41 -15.74 3.27
N ASP A 339 -2.50 -16.63 3.65
CA ASP A 339 -2.83 -17.92 4.25
C ASP A 339 -2.87 -17.91 5.78
N GLY A 340 -2.53 -16.80 6.41
CA GLY A 340 -2.48 -16.66 7.87
C GLY A 340 -1.22 -17.24 8.53
N THR A 341 -0.20 -17.58 7.75
CA THR A 341 1.10 -18.08 8.28
C THR A 341 2.02 -16.97 8.79
N GLY A 342 1.71 -15.72 8.48
CA GLY A 342 2.54 -14.55 8.78
C GLY A 342 3.60 -14.27 7.70
N CYS A 343 3.68 -15.08 6.66
CA CYS A 343 4.51 -14.81 5.48
C CYS A 343 3.69 -14.12 4.40
N ASP A 344 4.38 -13.31 3.61
CA ASP A 344 3.80 -12.69 2.43
C ASP A 344 3.88 -13.64 1.22
N HIS A 345 3.02 -13.39 0.26
CA HIS A 345 2.97 -14.11 -0.99
C HIS A 345 3.14 -13.14 -2.15
N LEU A 346 3.73 -13.62 -3.25
CA LEU A 346 3.81 -12.85 -4.48
C LEU A 346 2.62 -13.20 -5.38
N LEU A 347 1.76 -12.23 -5.59
CA LEU A 347 0.68 -12.32 -6.57
C LEU A 347 1.21 -11.83 -7.93
N VAL A 348 1.18 -12.73 -8.91
CA VAL A 348 1.54 -12.41 -10.28
C VAL A 348 0.29 -12.54 -11.12
N TYR A 349 -0.16 -11.45 -11.72
CA TYR A 349 -1.36 -11.45 -12.53
C TYR A 349 -1.12 -10.92 -13.94
N LYS A 350 -2.01 -11.29 -14.81
CA LYS A 350 -1.80 -11.24 -16.22
C LYS A 350 -2.08 -9.88 -16.82
N ARG A 351 -1.19 -9.55 -17.72
CA ARG A 351 -1.29 -8.49 -18.69
C ARG A 351 -1.29 -9.04 -20.13
N GLY A 352 -1.72 -10.28 -20.29
CA GLY A 352 -1.76 -11.04 -21.53
C GLY A 352 -0.70 -12.16 -21.60
N GLY A 353 -1.08 -13.41 -21.49
CA GLY A 353 -0.25 -14.58 -21.76
C GLY A 353 -0.06 -15.59 -20.62
N MET A 354 -0.26 -15.26 -19.34
CA MET A 354 -0.21 -16.25 -18.25
C MET A 354 -1.40 -16.11 -17.30
N PRO A 355 -1.92 -17.22 -16.76
CA PRO A 355 -2.91 -17.17 -15.70
C PRO A 355 -2.39 -16.40 -14.49
N SER A 356 -3.26 -15.64 -13.85
CA SER A 356 -2.96 -15.02 -12.56
C SER A 356 -2.74 -16.10 -11.51
N ALA A 357 -1.72 -15.93 -10.66
CA ALA A 357 -1.39 -16.93 -9.65
C ALA A 357 -0.71 -16.31 -8.42
N ILE A 358 -0.83 -17.03 -7.31
CA ILE A 358 -0.17 -16.69 -6.04
C ILE A 358 1.00 -17.66 -5.85
N TYR A 359 2.15 -17.12 -5.46
CA TYR A 359 3.38 -17.85 -5.21
C TYR A 359 3.86 -17.63 -3.77
N ASP A 360 4.41 -18.69 -3.16
CA ASP A 360 5.13 -18.57 -1.89
C ASP A 360 6.53 -17.94 -2.09
N GLY A 361 7.23 -17.67 -1.00
CA GLY A 361 8.58 -17.10 -1.03
C GLY A 361 9.65 -17.99 -1.67
N TYR A 362 9.35 -19.25 -1.97
CA TYR A 362 10.20 -20.17 -2.71
C TYR A 362 9.77 -20.33 -4.16
N MET A 363 8.83 -19.48 -4.60
CA MET A 363 8.26 -19.45 -5.93
C MET A 363 7.54 -20.75 -6.33
N ASN A 364 7.01 -21.47 -5.36
CA ASN A 364 6.04 -22.50 -5.64
C ASN A 364 4.67 -21.84 -5.84
N LYS A 365 3.99 -22.23 -6.93
CA LYS A 365 2.63 -21.76 -7.19
C LYS A 365 1.68 -22.42 -6.20
N VAL A 366 1.07 -21.62 -5.31
CA VAL A 366 0.16 -22.07 -4.26
C VAL A 366 -1.29 -22.00 -4.70
N PHE A 367 -1.62 -21.08 -5.59
CA PHE A 367 -2.94 -20.99 -6.21
C PHE A 367 -2.86 -20.40 -7.62
N GLU A 368 -3.71 -20.87 -8.52
CA GLU A 368 -3.89 -20.34 -9.87
C GLU A 368 -5.36 -20.00 -10.09
N PHE A 369 -5.62 -18.79 -10.55
CA PHE A 369 -6.99 -18.35 -10.82
C PHE A 369 -7.52 -18.99 -12.11
N PRO A 370 -8.84 -19.26 -12.18
CA PRO A 370 -9.41 -20.02 -13.30
C PRO A 370 -9.54 -19.23 -14.62
N PHE A 371 -9.27 -17.93 -14.60
CA PHE A 371 -9.29 -17.07 -15.78
C PHE A 371 -8.22 -15.99 -15.71
N GLU A 372 -8.00 -15.33 -16.82
CA GLU A 372 -7.12 -14.18 -16.92
C GLU A 372 -7.88 -12.93 -16.49
N GLY A 373 -7.31 -12.13 -15.58
CA GLY A 373 -7.96 -10.92 -15.13
C GLY A 373 -7.00 -9.92 -14.52
N GLN A 374 -7.48 -8.73 -14.32
CA GLN A 374 -6.88 -7.76 -13.41
C GLN A 374 -7.18 -8.17 -11.98
N VAL A 375 -6.38 -7.70 -11.04
CA VAL A 375 -6.53 -8.09 -9.64
C VAL A 375 -6.48 -6.87 -8.73
N MET A 376 -7.33 -6.88 -7.72
CA MET A 376 -7.24 -6.06 -6.51
C MET A 376 -7.23 -6.99 -5.31
N TRP A 377 -6.63 -6.57 -4.21
CA TRP A 377 -6.70 -7.32 -2.97
C TRP A 377 -6.77 -6.37 -1.76
N THR A 378 -7.48 -6.78 -0.76
CA THR A 378 -7.56 -6.08 0.53
C THR A 378 -8.21 -7.00 1.55
N ASP A 379 -8.08 -6.66 2.83
CA ASP A 379 -8.84 -7.31 3.89
C ASP A 379 -10.27 -6.72 3.92
N LEU A 380 -11.19 -7.39 3.22
CA LEU A 380 -12.58 -6.94 3.10
C LEU A 380 -13.39 -7.05 4.40
N ILE A 381 -12.95 -7.86 5.35
CA ILE A 381 -13.72 -8.15 6.57
C ILE A 381 -12.99 -7.76 7.86
N GLY A 382 -11.75 -7.27 7.77
CA GLY A 382 -10.99 -6.82 8.93
C GLY A 382 -10.46 -7.92 9.84
N ASP A 383 -10.27 -9.14 9.30
CA ASP A 383 -9.76 -10.28 10.09
C ASP A 383 -8.23 -10.45 10.01
N GLY A 384 -7.54 -9.54 9.30
CA GLY A 384 -6.10 -9.56 9.09
C GLY A 384 -5.66 -10.49 7.96
N LYS A 385 -6.59 -10.99 7.14
CA LYS A 385 -6.32 -11.83 5.98
C LYS A 385 -7.01 -11.25 4.74
N PRO A 386 -6.26 -10.98 3.68
CA PRO A 386 -6.84 -10.34 2.51
C PRO A 386 -7.73 -11.31 1.72
N GLN A 387 -8.68 -10.73 1.01
CA GLN A 387 -9.39 -11.34 -0.08
C GLN A 387 -8.85 -10.80 -1.40
N VAL A 388 -8.85 -11.63 -2.43
CA VAL A 388 -8.39 -11.29 -3.77
C VAL A 388 -9.60 -11.20 -4.70
N LEU A 389 -9.72 -10.03 -5.34
CA LEU A 389 -10.75 -9.76 -6.33
C LEU A 389 -10.09 -9.82 -7.70
N ILE A 390 -10.36 -10.87 -8.46
CA ILE A 390 -9.93 -10.97 -9.87
C ILE A 390 -11.11 -10.61 -10.77
N TYR A 391 -10.86 -9.79 -11.80
CA TYR A 391 -11.92 -9.28 -12.64
C TYR A 391 -11.51 -9.15 -14.11
N ASP A 392 -12.50 -9.22 -14.97
CA ASP A 392 -12.43 -8.95 -16.40
C ASP A 392 -13.60 -8.03 -16.81
N ASP A 393 -13.89 -7.94 -18.11
CA ASP A 393 -14.99 -7.11 -18.63
C ASP A 393 -16.39 -7.66 -18.31
N GLU A 394 -16.50 -8.88 -17.78
CA GLU A 394 -17.79 -9.55 -17.57
C GLU A 394 -18.09 -9.78 -16.09
N LYS A 395 -17.07 -9.98 -15.28
CA LYS A 395 -17.27 -10.39 -13.88
C LYS A 395 -16.13 -10.00 -12.95
N ILE A 396 -16.47 -9.99 -11.67
CA ILE A 396 -15.54 -10.01 -10.55
C ILE A 396 -15.73 -11.32 -9.81
N GLU A 397 -14.66 -12.01 -9.46
CA GLU A 397 -14.67 -13.14 -8.56
C GLU A 397 -13.81 -12.84 -7.33
N ILE A 398 -14.37 -13.06 -6.14
CA ILE A 398 -13.73 -12.78 -4.85
C ILE A 398 -13.28 -14.11 -4.23
N TYR A 399 -11.97 -14.22 -3.97
CA TYR A 399 -11.34 -15.41 -3.40
C TYR A 399 -10.72 -15.13 -2.03
N SER A 400 -10.68 -16.14 -1.18
CA SER A 400 -9.98 -16.13 0.10
C SER A 400 -9.37 -17.48 0.42
N ALA A 401 -8.28 -17.49 1.18
CA ALA A 401 -7.72 -18.72 1.75
C ALA A 401 -8.63 -19.37 2.80
N ASN A 402 -9.60 -18.64 3.31
CA ASN A 402 -10.57 -19.15 4.29
C ASN A 402 -12.01 -18.92 3.80
N ARG A 403 -12.94 -19.71 4.31
CA ARG A 403 -14.36 -19.43 4.15
C ARG A 403 -14.74 -18.30 5.08
N VAL A 404 -15.06 -17.15 4.52
CA VAL A 404 -15.50 -15.95 5.23
C VAL A 404 -16.88 -15.51 4.76
N ASP A 405 -17.58 -14.80 5.59
CA ASP A 405 -18.90 -14.27 5.33
C ASP A 405 -18.76 -12.76 5.02
N LEU A 406 -18.84 -12.39 3.76
CA LEU A 406 -18.70 -11.00 3.31
C LEU A 406 -19.84 -10.09 3.77
N SER A 407 -20.98 -10.65 4.24
CA SER A 407 -22.10 -9.87 4.75
C SER A 407 -21.88 -9.30 6.15
N LYS A 408 -20.84 -9.76 6.84
CA LYS A 408 -20.54 -9.25 8.17
C LYS A 408 -19.90 -7.87 8.07
N PRO A 409 -20.28 -6.96 8.97
CA PRO A 409 -19.59 -5.69 9.07
C PRO A 409 -18.12 -5.96 9.39
N VAL A 410 -17.24 -5.13 8.81
CA VAL A 410 -15.82 -5.13 9.14
C VAL A 410 -15.69 -5.02 10.65
N VAL A 411 -15.03 -6.00 11.26
CA VAL A 411 -14.64 -5.85 12.66
C VAL A 411 -13.61 -4.74 12.70
N PRO A 412 -13.88 -3.61 13.38
CA PRO A 412 -12.89 -2.55 13.48
C PRO A 412 -11.59 -3.17 13.96
N TYR A 413 -10.53 -2.97 13.23
CA TYR A 413 -9.22 -3.43 13.66
C TYR A 413 -8.99 -2.98 15.10
N THR A 414 -8.52 -3.88 15.93
CA THR A 414 -8.15 -3.55 17.31
C THR A 414 -6.91 -2.64 17.37
N ARG A 415 -6.37 -2.28 16.21
CA ARG A 415 -5.19 -1.45 16.02
C ARG A 415 -5.53 -0.25 15.17
N PRO A 416 -4.94 0.91 15.45
CA PRO A 416 -5.02 2.04 14.55
C PRO A 416 -4.54 1.62 13.16
N GLN A 417 -5.33 1.83 12.12
CA GLN A 417 -4.91 1.62 10.75
C GLN A 417 -4.26 2.90 10.23
N PRO A 418 -3.19 2.80 9.46
CA PRO A 418 -2.69 3.95 8.76
C PRO A 418 -3.77 4.45 7.78
N LYS A 419 -3.95 5.77 7.71
CA LYS A 419 -5.01 6.38 6.90
C LYS A 419 -4.77 6.42 5.41
N ARG A 420 -3.69 5.85 4.94
CA ARG A 420 -3.41 5.83 3.51
C ARG A 420 -3.98 4.60 2.83
N LEU A 421 -5.20 4.20 3.21
CA LEU A 421 -5.97 3.27 2.40
C LEU A 421 -6.58 4.08 1.24
N TYR A 422 -5.83 4.32 0.20
CA TYR A 422 -6.32 4.80 -1.06
C TYR A 422 -5.87 3.88 -2.19
N ASN A 423 -6.62 3.93 -3.28
CA ASN A 423 -6.34 3.10 -4.42
C ASN A 423 -5.13 3.64 -5.18
N TRP A 424 -4.27 2.75 -5.58
CA TRP A 424 -3.11 3.06 -6.36
C TRP A 424 -3.24 2.48 -7.75
N THR A 425 -3.39 3.32 -8.75
CA THR A 425 -3.33 2.87 -10.12
C THR A 425 -1.90 2.94 -10.60
N ARG A 426 -1.35 1.82 -10.98
CA ARG A 426 -0.05 1.71 -11.60
C ARG A 426 -0.23 1.37 -13.07
N TYR A 427 0.76 1.64 -13.87
CA TYR A 427 0.82 1.20 -15.25
C TYR A 427 0.39 -0.27 -15.35
N TRP A 428 -0.71 -0.51 -16.06
CA TRP A 428 -1.39 -1.80 -16.18
C TRP A 428 -1.91 -2.46 -14.91
N GLY A 429 -1.85 -1.85 -13.78
CA GLY A 429 -2.33 -2.40 -12.53
C GLY A 429 -3.10 -1.39 -11.68
N SER A 430 -3.92 -1.90 -10.79
CA SER A 430 -4.49 -1.14 -9.68
C SER A 430 -4.32 -1.99 -8.44
N GLU A 431 -3.99 -1.37 -7.34
CA GLU A 431 -3.95 -2.02 -6.04
C GLU A 431 -4.38 -1.03 -4.97
N MET A 432 -4.93 -1.52 -3.89
CA MET A 432 -5.03 -0.71 -2.68
C MET A 432 -3.63 -0.27 -2.31
N ALA A 433 -3.48 0.98 -1.88
CA ALA A 433 -2.23 1.41 -1.30
C ALA A 433 -1.81 0.35 -0.31
N PRO A 434 -0.57 -0.07 -0.36
CA PRO A 434 -0.12 -1.23 0.35
C PRO A 434 -0.55 -1.10 1.80
N ASP A 435 -1.20 -2.13 2.27
CA ASP A 435 -1.39 -2.28 3.69
C ASP A 435 0.00 -2.24 4.29
N GLN A 436 0.24 -1.22 5.06
CA GLN A 436 1.57 -0.72 5.34
C GLN A 436 2.35 -1.59 6.31
N TYR A 437 1.96 -2.85 6.46
CA TYR A 437 2.75 -3.80 7.21
C TYR A 437 4.17 -3.98 6.69
N ALA A 438 4.37 -3.91 5.38
CA ALA A 438 5.71 -4.01 4.80
C ALA A 438 6.44 -2.66 4.73
N VAL A 439 5.71 -1.55 4.79
CA VAL A 439 6.23 -0.21 4.45
C VAL A 439 6.39 0.69 5.67
N ASN A 440 5.59 0.51 6.71
CA ASN A 440 5.51 1.43 7.85
C ASN A 440 5.91 0.83 9.19
N TYR A 441 6.84 -0.08 9.20
CA TYR A 441 7.44 -0.51 10.46
C TYR A 441 8.12 0.63 11.23
N ILE A 442 8.51 1.70 10.54
CA ILE A 442 9.29 2.77 11.15
C ILE A 442 8.45 3.94 11.62
N THR A 443 7.43 4.33 10.89
CA THR A 443 6.82 5.64 11.12
C THR A 443 5.45 5.61 11.74
N GLY A 444 4.75 4.46 11.77
CA GLY A 444 3.38 4.41 12.27
C GLY A 444 2.63 5.67 11.81
N ASP A 445 2.28 5.77 10.54
CA ASP A 445 1.67 6.95 9.92
C ASP A 445 0.27 7.26 10.46
N PHE A 446 0.14 7.33 11.77
CA PHE A 446 -1.09 7.74 12.41
C PHE A 446 -1.08 9.26 12.56
N THR A 447 -1.96 9.92 11.84
CA THR A 447 -2.17 11.34 12.06
C THR A 447 -2.89 11.58 13.40
N SER A 448 -2.81 12.78 13.93
CA SER A 448 -3.55 13.15 15.15
C SER A 448 -5.06 12.96 15.00
N ASN A 449 -5.59 13.11 13.77
CA ASN A 449 -7.01 12.87 13.48
C ASN A 449 -7.33 11.37 13.47
N ASP A 450 -6.41 10.50 13.03
CA ASP A 450 -6.59 9.06 13.08
C ASP A 450 -6.65 8.55 14.49
N ILE A 451 -5.78 9.06 15.33
CA ILE A 451 -5.77 8.72 16.74
C ILE A 451 -7.06 9.20 17.39
N LYS A 452 -7.51 10.41 17.05
CA LYS A 452 -8.78 10.94 17.55
C LYS A 452 -9.97 10.11 17.07
N LYS A 453 -10.01 9.77 15.78
CA LYS A 453 -11.05 8.91 15.20
C LYS A 453 -11.00 7.51 15.80
N TRP A 454 -9.84 6.89 15.86
CA TRP A 454 -9.64 5.59 16.49
C TRP A 454 -9.97 5.62 17.98
N ALA A 455 -9.53 6.66 18.71
CA ALA A 455 -9.88 6.82 20.11
C ALA A 455 -11.38 6.97 20.29
N ASP A 456 -12.05 7.74 19.45
CA ASP A 456 -13.50 7.90 19.45
C ASP A 456 -14.23 6.61 19.10
N GLU A 457 -13.78 5.88 18.08
CA GLU A 457 -14.35 4.59 17.67
C GLU A 457 -14.09 3.50 18.71
N TYR A 458 -12.88 3.48 19.25
CA TYR A 458 -12.49 2.57 20.30
C TYR A 458 -13.29 2.82 21.59
N VAL A 459 -13.56 4.08 21.91
CA VAL A 459 -14.41 4.48 23.04
C VAL A 459 -15.87 4.15 22.77
N ARG A 460 -16.37 4.39 21.55
CA ARG A 460 -17.76 4.10 21.18
C ARG A 460 -18.07 2.60 21.13
N ASN A 461 -17.12 1.81 20.65
CA ASN A 461 -17.28 0.36 20.50
C ASN A 461 -16.93 -0.44 21.75
N SER A 462 -16.20 0.15 22.71
CA SER A 462 -15.88 -0.51 23.96
C SER A 462 -17.01 -0.34 24.97
N LYS A 463 -17.99 -1.20 24.92
CA LYS A 463 -18.93 -1.39 26.05
C LYS A 463 -18.21 -1.89 27.31
N ASP A 464 -16.95 -2.29 27.17
CA ASP A 464 -16.13 -2.83 28.26
C ASP A 464 -15.03 -1.85 28.67
N ASP A 465 -14.80 -1.72 29.96
CA ASP A 465 -13.67 -1.01 30.56
C ASP A 465 -12.36 -1.81 30.30
N LYS A 466 -11.93 -1.92 29.04
CA LYS A 466 -10.70 -2.61 28.68
C LYS A 466 -9.48 -1.81 29.11
N LEU A 467 -8.50 -2.55 29.62
CA LEU A 467 -7.21 -2.01 29.99
C LEU A 467 -6.35 -1.76 28.75
N ILE A 468 -5.53 -0.72 28.78
CA ILE A 468 -4.60 -0.41 27.69
C ILE A 468 -3.24 -1.06 27.94
N THR A 469 -2.63 -1.63 26.89
CA THR A 469 -1.29 -2.17 26.95
C THR A 469 -0.25 -1.04 26.90
N ARG A 470 0.97 -1.36 27.32
CA ARG A 470 2.10 -0.43 27.27
C ARG A 470 2.45 -0.03 25.84
N SER A 471 2.46 -0.97 24.90
CA SER A 471 2.67 -0.70 23.48
C SER A 471 1.58 0.21 22.89
N ASP A 472 0.29 -0.09 23.13
CA ASP A 472 -0.81 0.74 22.64
C ASP A 472 -0.74 2.17 23.17
N PHE A 473 -0.38 2.34 24.46
CA PHE A 473 -0.23 3.66 25.05
C PHE A 473 0.93 4.46 24.42
N ILE A 474 2.07 3.81 24.18
CA ILE A 474 3.24 4.44 23.55
C ILE A 474 2.90 4.86 22.12
N VAL A 475 2.24 4.00 21.33
CA VAL A 475 1.78 4.34 19.98
C VAL A 475 0.87 5.58 20.00
N LEU A 476 -0.12 5.60 20.89
CA LEU A 476 -1.00 6.76 21.08
C LEU A 476 -0.21 8.03 21.41
N LEU A 477 0.70 7.94 22.38
CA LEU A 477 1.48 9.08 22.86
C LEU A 477 2.37 9.66 21.76
N VAL A 478 3.17 8.82 21.12
CA VAL A 478 4.11 9.22 20.07
C VAL A 478 3.38 9.88 18.90
N ASN A 479 2.29 9.27 18.45
CA ASN A 479 1.52 9.78 17.33
C ASN A 479 0.70 11.04 17.67
N SER A 480 0.07 11.10 18.86
CA SER A 480 -0.66 12.30 19.29
C SER A 480 0.22 13.53 19.37
N LEU A 481 1.48 13.35 19.77
CA LEU A 481 2.46 14.42 19.87
C LEU A 481 3.28 14.62 18.57
N LYS A 482 3.00 13.83 17.52
CA LYS A 482 3.76 13.84 16.26
C LYS A 482 5.27 13.69 16.47
N LEU A 483 5.67 12.85 17.45
CA LEU A 483 7.08 12.66 17.76
C LEU A 483 7.73 11.79 16.67
N ARG A 484 8.95 12.17 16.26
CA ARG A 484 9.77 11.41 15.32
C ARG A 484 11.21 11.36 15.83
N ALA A 485 11.79 10.20 15.80
CA ALA A 485 13.22 10.00 16.04
C ALA A 485 13.65 8.62 15.54
N TYR A 486 14.73 8.58 14.80
CA TYR A 486 15.36 7.34 14.38
C TYR A 486 16.42 6.90 15.38
N GLY A 487 16.56 5.60 15.58
CA GLY A 487 17.56 5.05 16.48
C GLY A 487 17.52 3.54 16.48
N ARG A 488 18.64 2.93 16.92
CA ARG A 488 18.67 1.47 17.05
C ARG A 488 17.62 1.02 18.08
N ASN A 489 16.88 -0.05 17.75
CA ASN A 489 15.95 -0.67 18.67
C ASN A 489 16.70 -1.19 19.93
N PRO A 490 16.46 -0.63 21.13
CA PRO A 490 17.15 -1.05 22.34
C PRO A 490 16.49 -2.26 23.02
N PHE A 491 15.28 -2.64 22.58
CA PHE A 491 14.45 -3.62 23.28
C PHE A 491 14.65 -5.04 22.73
N LYS A 492 14.84 -6.00 23.62
CA LYS A 492 14.98 -7.41 23.28
C LYS A 492 13.66 -8.12 23.00
N ASP A 493 12.56 -7.55 23.48
CA ASP A 493 11.20 -8.06 23.36
C ASP A 493 10.33 -7.28 22.36
N VAL A 494 10.95 -6.50 21.49
CA VAL A 494 10.32 -5.78 20.38
C VAL A 494 10.98 -6.23 19.09
N LEU A 495 10.19 -6.80 18.21
CA LEU A 495 10.66 -7.23 16.88
C LEU A 495 10.48 -6.09 15.87
N PRO A 496 11.32 -5.99 14.84
CA PRO A 496 11.19 -4.99 13.79
C PRO A 496 9.78 -4.93 13.17
N ARG A 497 9.13 -6.08 13.00
CA ARG A 497 7.77 -6.20 12.45
C ARG A 497 6.61 -5.93 13.41
N ASP A 498 6.89 -5.62 14.66
CA ASP A 498 5.83 -5.27 15.61
C ASP A 498 5.26 -3.89 15.27
N TYR A 499 3.94 -3.76 15.17
CA TYR A 499 3.25 -2.51 14.81
C TYR A 499 3.63 -1.31 15.69
N PHE A 500 4.12 -1.57 16.87
CA PHE A 500 4.56 -0.56 17.84
C PHE A 500 6.08 -0.33 17.83
N CYS A 501 6.85 -1.05 17.02
CA CYS A 501 8.31 -0.99 17.03
C CYS A 501 8.82 0.44 16.80
N SER A 502 8.36 1.10 15.78
CA SER A 502 8.73 2.48 15.46
C SER A 502 8.41 3.45 16.59
N ALA A 503 7.20 3.38 17.15
CA ALA A 503 6.81 4.22 18.27
C ALA A 503 7.66 3.93 19.51
N ALA A 504 7.97 2.66 19.78
CA ALA A 504 8.83 2.26 20.90
C ALA A 504 10.26 2.79 20.73
N VAL A 505 10.84 2.69 19.53
CA VAL A 505 12.18 3.22 19.20
C VAL A 505 12.19 4.74 19.34
N THR A 506 11.20 5.43 18.77
CA THR A 506 11.04 6.89 18.93
C THR A 506 10.96 7.29 20.40
N ALA A 507 10.12 6.62 21.19
CA ALA A 507 9.97 6.89 22.62
C ALA A 507 11.28 6.64 23.40
N ALA A 508 12.02 5.59 23.05
CA ALA A 508 13.32 5.31 23.66
C ALA A 508 14.36 6.37 23.29
N LYS A 509 14.44 6.76 22.01
CA LYS A 509 15.38 7.76 21.51
C LYS A 509 15.16 9.12 22.16
N LEU A 510 13.90 9.46 22.43
CA LEU A 510 13.52 10.71 23.11
C LEU A 510 13.55 10.59 24.65
N GLY A 511 13.96 9.46 25.21
CA GLY A 511 14.05 9.26 26.65
C GLY A 511 12.71 9.13 27.36
N ILE A 512 11.62 8.90 26.64
CA ILE A 512 10.27 8.71 27.19
C ILE A 512 10.17 7.35 27.89
N VAL A 513 10.77 6.34 27.29
CA VAL A 513 10.94 4.99 27.87
C VAL A 513 12.40 4.60 27.85
N ASP A 514 12.80 3.67 28.71
CA ASP A 514 14.18 3.20 28.83
C ASP A 514 14.25 1.70 29.16
N GLY A 515 15.47 1.13 29.15
CA GLY A 515 15.73 -0.26 29.48
C GLY A 515 15.89 -1.16 28.26
N GLU A 516 16.17 -2.45 28.53
CA GLU A 516 16.38 -3.48 27.49
C GLU A 516 15.10 -4.28 27.18
N MET A 517 14.01 -4.05 27.91
CA MET A 517 12.72 -4.72 27.77
C MET A 517 11.60 -3.68 27.80
N LEU A 518 10.81 -3.62 26.75
CA LEU A 518 9.65 -2.74 26.68
C LEU A 518 8.47 -3.27 27.49
N ARG A 519 8.31 -4.58 27.55
CA ARG A 519 7.13 -5.28 28.10
C ARG A 519 5.84 -4.83 27.41
N PRO A 520 5.75 -5.00 26.07
CA PRO A 520 4.72 -4.35 25.25
C PRO A 520 3.29 -4.76 25.62
N HIS A 521 3.11 -5.98 26.12
CA HIS A 521 1.79 -6.54 26.44
C HIS A 521 1.38 -6.32 27.91
N ASP A 522 2.25 -5.78 28.74
CA ASP A 522 1.87 -5.42 30.11
C ASP A 522 0.86 -4.28 30.11
N ILE A 523 -0.06 -4.33 31.06
CA ILE A 523 -1.03 -3.25 31.24
C ILE A 523 -0.34 -2.05 31.85
N VAL A 524 -0.42 -0.89 31.18
CA VAL A 524 0.17 0.34 31.70
C VAL A 524 -0.64 0.85 32.89
N THR A 525 0.06 1.39 33.88
CA THR A 525 -0.60 2.07 35.02
C THR A 525 -0.72 3.56 34.76
N GLY A 526 -1.61 4.22 35.48
CA GLY A 526 -1.76 5.68 35.39
C GLY A 526 -0.51 6.44 35.79
N GLU A 527 0.25 5.89 36.75
CA GLU A 527 1.52 6.45 37.21
C GLU A 527 2.59 6.35 36.12
N GLU A 528 2.71 5.16 35.46
CA GLU A 528 3.63 4.96 34.31
C GLU A 528 3.26 5.88 33.15
N ALA A 529 1.98 5.98 32.82
CA ALA A 529 1.47 6.84 31.76
C ALA A 529 1.76 8.33 32.05
N SER A 530 1.55 8.77 33.28
CA SER A 530 1.85 10.14 33.70
C SER A 530 3.35 10.46 33.61
N GLU A 531 4.21 9.50 33.97
CA GLU A 531 5.66 9.65 33.82
C GLU A 531 6.09 9.74 32.35
N MET A 532 5.51 8.91 31.46
CA MET A 532 5.77 8.98 30.01
C MET A 532 5.32 10.32 29.43
N LEU A 533 4.15 10.83 29.82
CA LEU A 533 3.66 12.15 29.39
C LEU A 533 4.59 13.27 29.85
N LYS A 534 5.05 13.22 31.09
CA LYS A 534 6.01 14.19 31.64
C LYS A 534 7.33 14.18 30.87
N LYS A 535 7.88 12.99 30.58
CA LYS A 535 9.10 12.84 29.77
C LYS A 535 8.89 13.31 28.32
N ALA A 536 7.68 13.22 27.79
CA ALA A 536 7.28 13.76 26.49
C ALA A 536 6.99 15.28 26.50
N GLY A 537 7.31 15.98 27.59
CA GLY A 537 7.13 17.44 27.73
C GLY A 537 5.73 17.90 28.14
N LYS A 538 4.82 16.97 28.46
CA LYS A 538 3.44 17.27 28.90
C LYS A 538 3.33 17.27 30.44
N ASN A 539 3.92 18.29 31.05
CA ASN A 539 3.89 18.45 32.51
C ASN A 539 2.49 18.78 33.03
N GLY A 540 2.13 18.19 34.19
CA GLY A 540 0.84 18.46 34.85
C GLY A 540 -0.34 17.61 34.37
N MET A 541 -0.13 16.68 33.42
CA MET A 541 -1.14 15.68 33.05
C MET A 541 -1.01 14.45 33.93
N GLU A 542 -2.08 14.15 34.67
CA GLU A 542 -2.15 12.98 35.53
C GLU A 542 -3.16 11.96 34.99
N CYS A 543 -2.74 10.71 34.87
CA CYS A 543 -3.55 9.62 34.36
C CYS A 543 -4.29 8.82 35.45
N GLY A 544 -4.17 9.27 36.69
CA GLY A 544 -4.74 8.58 37.87
C GLY A 544 -3.82 7.50 38.44
N ILE A 545 -4.35 6.70 39.35
CA ILE A 545 -3.61 5.63 40.07
C ILE A 545 -4.12 4.26 39.58
N GLY A 546 -3.20 3.29 39.45
CA GLY A 546 -3.50 1.91 39.06
C GLY A 546 -3.64 1.68 37.58
N LYS A 547 -4.27 0.57 37.18
CA LYS A 547 -4.37 0.14 35.77
C LYS A 547 -5.18 1.11 34.91
N LEU A 548 -4.60 1.56 33.83
CA LEU A 548 -5.21 2.56 32.95
C LEU A 548 -6.23 1.92 32.00
N LEU A 549 -7.39 2.56 31.89
CA LEU A 549 -8.41 2.16 30.92
C LEU A 549 -8.16 2.82 29.56
N LYS A 550 -8.47 2.11 28.49
CA LYS A 550 -8.32 2.61 27.10
C LYS A 550 -9.11 3.91 26.88
N LYS A 551 -10.33 4.02 27.37
CA LYS A 551 -11.14 5.24 27.30
C LYS A 551 -10.48 6.44 28.00
N THR A 552 -9.80 6.20 29.11
CA THR A 552 -9.09 7.24 29.86
C THR A 552 -7.87 7.70 29.08
N ALA A 553 -7.08 6.77 28.51
CA ALA A 553 -5.94 7.09 27.66
C ALA A 553 -6.38 7.91 26.42
N ALA A 554 -7.41 7.47 25.74
CA ALA A 554 -7.96 8.15 24.57
C ALA A 554 -8.42 9.59 24.90
N LYS A 555 -9.10 9.78 26.04
CA LYS A 555 -9.51 11.10 26.50
C LYS A 555 -8.31 12.01 26.76
N ILE A 556 -7.29 11.52 27.47
CA ILE A 556 -6.05 12.26 27.74
C ILE A 556 -5.38 12.69 26.44
N MET A 557 -5.28 11.78 25.46
CA MET A 557 -4.67 12.09 24.16
C MET A 557 -5.49 13.11 23.36
N SER A 558 -6.81 13.12 23.48
CA SER A 558 -7.64 14.15 22.84
C SER A 558 -7.45 15.54 23.47
N GLU A 559 -7.16 15.60 24.77
CA GLU A 559 -6.90 16.85 25.48
C GLU A 559 -5.48 17.41 25.21
N ILE A 560 -4.54 16.57 24.81
CA ILE A 560 -3.16 16.99 24.46
C ILE A 560 -3.13 17.80 23.15
N ASN A 561 -4.05 17.53 22.22
CA ASN A 561 -4.10 18.14 20.90
C ASN A 561 -4.99 19.40 20.83
N LEU A 562 -5.59 19.83 21.96
CA LEU A 562 -6.28 21.09 22.09
C LEU A 562 -5.32 22.18 22.62
#